data_b8e7f58ef992576f1b026a1bb654f5a7
#
_entry.id   b8e7f58ef992576f1b026a1bb654f5a7
#
_cell.length_a   1.000
_cell.length_b   1.000
_cell.length_c   1.000
_cell.angle_alpha   90.00
_cell.angle_beta   90.00
_cell.angle_gamma   90.00
#
_symmetry.space_group_name_H-M   'P 1'
#
loop_
_entity.id
_entity.type
_entity.pdbx_description
1 polymer ?
#
loop_
_entity_poly.entity_id
_entity_poly.type
_entity_poly.pdbx_seq_one_letter_code
_entity_poly.pdbx_strand_id
1 'polypeptide(L)'
;MRAVALAAILIIHFNATVTGYFTLPHKLFASTLPFGIYLGDFGSSLFFIVSGAALALTTPPEQGLGTFYKKRARAIYPLCFALRFLSKPGYYAAAKTPTLLLTVLGLDNFAVAAGWVGMDFACVGEWFLGSILFLYLLFPLLNSGLRRSPVCTWVAALAVCLPVHLAGWDAQLVAIHVLEFLFGMQFLKLGGKARTVLALLAAVGTPLCAGWNSKVTCALFSVVVFTLLAAVSRLFDRPWPRAVCGYLAKISYAVFLVHHVLIQRMAESFDLAALGRRDTLFLFLVYLGGTWAAAEGLLWLHRRLQKGYAALRPQQN
;
A
#
# COMPACT_ATOMS: atom_id res chain seq x y z
N MET A 1 7.31 4.75 -10.05
CA MET A 1 7.34 4.30 -8.65
C MET A 1 6.09 3.53 -8.27
N ARG A 2 4.87 4.12 -8.22
CA ARG A 2 3.63 3.36 -7.88
C ARG A 2 3.41 2.12 -8.74
N ALA A 3 3.75 2.18 -10.03
CA ALA A 3 3.64 1.02 -10.91
C ALA A 3 4.57 -0.14 -10.52
N VAL A 4 5.80 0.16 -10.08
CA VAL A 4 6.75 -0.85 -9.57
C VAL A 4 6.22 -1.49 -8.29
N ALA A 5 5.77 -0.68 -7.35
CA ALA A 5 5.16 -1.16 -6.11
C ALA A 5 3.93 -2.04 -6.38
N LEU A 6 3.04 -1.61 -7.29
CA LEU A 6 1.85 -2.36 -7.69
C LEU A 6 2.22 -3.70 -8.34
N ALA A 7 3.20 -3.71 -9.25
CA ALA A 7 3.67 -4.94 -9.89
C ALA A 7 4.21 -5.93 -8.86
N ALA A 8 5.01 -5.47 -7.90
CA ALA A 8 5.51 -6.31 -6.81
C ALA A 8 4.36 -6.95 -6.00
N ILE A 9 3.33 -6.17 -5.66
CA ILE A 9 2.15 -6.66 -4.95
C ILE A 9 1.36 -7.68 -5.77
N LEU A 10 1.09 -7.40 -7.06
CA LEU A 10 0.34 -8.33 -7.90
C LEU A 10 1.07 -9.67 -8.08
N ILE A 11 2.38 -9.63 -8.32
CA ILE A 11 3.21 -10.82 -8.47
C ILE A 11 3.21 -11.65 -7.20
N ILE A 12 3.43 -11.02 -6.04
CA ILE A 12 3.54 -11.79 -4.80
C ILE A 12 2.20 -12.38 -4.37
N HIS A 13 1.10 -11.65 -4.55
CA HIS A 13 -0.21 -12.17 -4.22
C HIS A 13 -0.64 -13.28 -5.18
N PHE A 14 -0.31 -13.19 -6.45
CA PHE A 14 -0.48 -14.32 -7.37
C PHE A 14 0.33 -15.53 -6.88
N ASN A 15 1.61 -15.37 -6.60
CA ASN A 15 2.45 -16.47 -6.12
C ASN A 15 1.95 -17.04 -4.78
N ALA A 16 1.59 -16.19 -3.81
CA ALA A 16 1.20 -16.62 -2.48
C ALA A 16 -0.21 -17.22 -2.44
N THR A 17 -1.18 -16.64 -3.14
CA THR A 17 -2.58 -17.07 -3.11
C THR A 17 -2.80 -18.29 -3.98
N VAL A 18 -2.16 -18.35 -5.15
CA VAL A 18 -2.16 -19.54 -6.00
C VAL A 18 -1.44 -20.70 -5.29
N THR A 19 -0.51 -20.41 -4.39
CA THR A 19 0.06 -21.43 -3.53
C THR A 19 -0.80 -21.69 -2.29
N GLY A 20 -1.85 -20.89 -2.02
CA GLY A 20 -2.63 -20.90 -0.79
C GLY A 20 -1.75 -20.89 0.43
N TYR A 21 -0.70 -20.06 0.40
CA TYR A 21 0.51 -20.32 1.16
C TYR A 21 1.09 -21.72 0.83
N PHE A 22 0.59 -22.35 -0.24
CA PHE A 22 1.05 -23.60 -0.78
C PHE A 22 2.15 -23.36 -1.80
N THR A 23 3.05 -24.27 -1.95
CA THR A 23 4.09 -24.20 -2.99
C THR A 23 3.48 -24.55 -4.34
N LEU A 24 3.31 -23.57 -5.23
CA LEU A 24 3.10 -23.88 -6.63
C LEU A 24 4.26 -24.72 -7.13
N PRO A 25 3.97 -25.84 -7.82
CA PRO A 25 5.04 -26.63 -8.44
C PRO A 25 5.87 -25.81 -9.42
N HIS A 26 5.28 -24.78 -10.04
CA HIS A 26 5.92 -23.93 -11.04
C HIS A 26 5.69 -22.44 -10.81
N LYS A 27 6.43 -21.85 -9.86
CA LYS A 27 6.44 -20.39 -9.67
C LYS A 27 6.95 -19.69 -10.93
N LEU A 28 6.23 -18.67 -11.40
CA LEU A 28 6.65 -17.86 -12.54
C LEU A 28 7.74 -16.85 -12.16
N PHE A 29 7.66 -16.33 -10.94
CA PHE A 29 8.54 -15.26 -10.46
C PHE A 29 9.10 -15.62 -9.09
N ALA A 30 10.26 -15.02 -8.76
CA ALA A 30 10.78 -15.10 -7.40
C ALA A 30 9.88 -14.35 -6.42
N SER A 31 9.68 -14.94 -5.24
CA SER A 31 8.95 -14.30 -4.14
C SER A 31 9.84 -13.43 -3.26
N THR A 32 11.16 -13.55 -3.45
CA THR A 32 12.19 -12.84 -2.70
C THR A 32 13.13 -12.09 -3.63
N LEU A 33 13.55 -10.92 -3.21
CA LEU A 33 14.60 -10.09 -3.80
C LEU A 33 15.96 -10.43 -3.14
N PRO A 34 17.07 -9.83 -3.62
CA PRO A 34 18.35 -9.94 -2.93
C PRO A 34 18.23 -9.64 -1.43
N PHE A 35 19.13 -10.23 -0.63
CA PHE A 35 19.14 -10.14 0.84
C PHE A 35 17.93 -10.77 1.55
N GLY A 36 17.21 -11.69 0.88
CA GLY A 36 16.06 -12.38 1.46
C GLY A 36 14.81 -11.50 1.61
N ILE A 37 14.77 -10.35 0.96
CA ILE A 37 13.66 -9.40 1.07
C ILE A 37 12.41 -9.98 0.40
N TYR A 38 11.32 -10.10 1.16
CA TYR A 38 10.05 -10.54 0.62
C TYR A 38 9.45 -9.49 -0.33
N LEU A 39 9.05 -9.91 -1.53
CA LEU A 39 8.58 -9.01 -2.59
C LEU A 39 7.34 -8.20 -2.17
N GLY A 40 6.48 -8.76 -1.33
CA GLY A 40 5.30 -8.07 -0.78
C GLY A 40 5.66 -6.93 0.16
N ASP A 41 6.64 -7.17 1.05
CA ASP A 41 7.16 -6.13 1.95
C ASP A 41 7.77 -4.97 1.17
N PHE A 42 8.57 -5.29 0.14
CA PHE A 42 9.16 -4.30 -0.74
C PHE A 42 8.11 -3.45 -1.47
N GLY A 43 7.07 -4.09 -2.00
CA GLY A 43 5.96 -3.38 -2.65
C GLY A 43 5.24 -2.44 -1.69
N SER A 44 4.97 -2.89 -0.47
CA SER A 44 4.34 -2.10 0.59
C SER A 44 5.21 -0.93 1.03
N SER A 45 6.49 -1.16 1.29
CA SER A 45 7.48 -0.13 1.65
C SER A 45 7.53 0.97 0.60
N LEU A 46 7.62 0.62 -0.69
CA LEU A 46 7.57 1.61 -1.76
C LEU A 46 6.26 2.40 -1.77
N PHE A 47 5.11 1.75 -1.49
CA PHE A 47 3.84 2.46 -1.42
C PHE A 47 3.81 3.45 -0.26
N PHE A 48 4.36 3.12 0.91
CA PHE A 48 4.41 4.04 2.05
C PHE A 48 5.33 5.23 1.78
N ILE A 49 6.53 5.00 1.23
CA ILE A 49 7.45 6.07 0.82
C ILE A 49 6.77 7.00 -0.21
N VAL A 50 6.17 6.44 -1.27
CA VAL A 50 5.48 7.21 -2.31
C VAL A 50 4.29 7.97 -1.75
N SER A 51 3.57 7.40 -0.78
CA SER A 51 2.41 8.05 -0.16
C SER A 51 2.84 9.26 0.68
N GLY A 52 3.92 9.13 1.45
CA GLY A 52 4.51 10.23 2.19
C GLY A 52 4.95 11.37 1.27
N ALA A 53 5.69 11.05 0.19
CA ALA A 53 6.14 12.02 -0.81
C ALA A 53 4.95 12.72 -1.48
N ALA A 54 3.94 11.96 -1.91
CA ALA A 54 2.77 12.50 -2.58
C ALA A 54 1.95 13.44 -1.67
N LEU A 55 1.76 13.08 -0.40
CA LEU A 55 1.04 13.94 0.55
C LEU A 55 1.81 15.21 0.85
N ALA A 56 3.11 15.13 1.04
CA ALA A 56 3.96 16.31 1.27
C ALA A 56 3.94 17.28 0.08
N LEU A 57 3.79 16.77 -1.15
CA LEU A 57 3.66 17.58 -2.37
C LEU A 57 2.28 18.21 -2.54
N THR A 58 1.23 17.46 -2.22
CA THR A 58 -0.14 17.83 -2.62
C THR A 58 -0.96 18.46 -1.50
N THR A 59 -0.42 18.54 -0.28
CA THR A 59 -1.10 19.14 0.86
C THR A 59 -0.58 20.54 1.10
N PRO A 60 -1.36 21.59 0.81
CA PRO A 60 -0.96 22.96 1.09
C PRO A 60 -0.70 23.19 2.59
N PRO A 61 0.24 24.06 2.94
CA PRO A 61 0.58 24.39 4.33
C PRO A 61 -0.61 24.81 5.19
N GLU A 62 -1.48 25.61 4.59
CA GLU A 62 -2.65 26.24 5.22
C GLU A 62 -3.90 25.36 5.21
N GLN A 63 -3.81 24.14 4.67
CA GLN A 63 -4.96 23.24 4.65
C GLN A 63 -5.36 22.82 6.06
N GLY A 64 -6.55 23.20 6.49
CA GLY A 64 -7.12 22.82 7.79
C GLY A 64 -7.30 21.30 7.92
N LEU A 65 -7.16 20.78 9.14
CA LEU A 65 -7.23 19.35 9.46
C LEU A 65 -8.52 18.70 8.98
N GLY A 66 -9.67 19.35 9.21
CA GLY A 66 -10.97 18.82 8.76
C GLY A 66 -11.04 18.64 7.24
N THR A 67 -10.52 19.61 6.48
CA THR A 67 -10.45 19.52 5.02
C THR A 67 -9.51 18.41 4.56
N PHE A 68 -8.37 18.24 5.24
CA PHE A 68 -7.42 17.16 4.96
C PHE A 68 -8.08 15.80 5.14
N TYR A 69 -8.63 15.52 6.32
CA TYR A 69 -9.24 14.21 6.61
C TYR A 69 -10.46 13.93 5.73
N LYS A 70 -11.30 14.94 5.47
CA LYS A 70 -12.44 14.81 4.55
C LYS A 70 -12.00 14.42 3.12
N LYS A 71 -10.91 15.02 2.62
CA LYS A 71 -10.33 14.65 1.32
C LYS A 71 -9.81 13.20 1.33
N ARG A 72 -9.14 12.75 2.40
CA ARG A 72 -8.61 11.38 2.51
C ARG A 72 -9.75 10.36 2.61
N ALA A 73 -10.71 10.61 3.47
CA ALA A 73 -11.90 9.77 3.61
C ALA A 73 -12.64 9.59 2.27
N ARG A 74 -12.88 10.68 1.55
CA ARG A 74 -13.52 10.63 0.23
C ARG A 74 -12.71 9.88 -0.84
N ALA A 75 -11.39 9.85 -0.73
CA ALA A 75 -10.55 9.14 -1.66
C ALA A 75 -10.48 7.63 -1.39
N ILE A 76 -10.64 7.19 -0.14
CA ILE A 76 -10.43 5.81 0.29
C ILE A 76 -11.76 5.06 0.44
N TYR A 77 -12.65 5.55 1.30
CA TYR A 77 -13.81 4.80 1.77
C TYR A 77 -14.81 4.41 0.71
N PRO A 78 -15.20 5.27 -0.27
CA PRO A 78 -16.23 4.89 -1.22
C PRO A 78 -15.88 3.68 -2.08
N LEU A 79 -14.65 3.59 -2.55
CA LEU A 79 -14.18 2.45 -3.34
C LEU A 79 -14.01 1.19 -2.47
N CYS A 80 -13.46 1.36 -1.26
CA CYS A 80 -13.28 0.26 -0.32
C CYS A 80 -14.63 -0.36 0.07
N PHE A 81 -15.61 0.45 0.45
CA PHE A 81 -16.94 -0.05 0.82
C PHE A 81 -17.70 -0.64 -0.37
N ALA A 82 -17.63 -0.01 -1.55
CA ALA A 82 -18.26 -0.56 -2.75
C ALA A 82 -17.72 -1.97 -3.04
N LEU A 83 -16.41 -2.17 -2.98
CA LEU A 83 -15.84 -3.49 -3.21
C LEU A 83 -16.19 -4.49 -2.10
N ARG A 84 -16.07 -4.09 -0.84
CA ARG A 84 -16.44 -4.95 0.31
C ARG A 84 -17.88 -5.43 0.18
N PHE A 85 -18.80 -4.54 -0.12
CA PHE A 85 -20.21 -4.87 -0.33
C PHE A 85 -20.42 -5.84 -1.51
N LEU A 86 -19.70 -5.64 -2.62
CA LEU A 86 -19.82 -6.49 -3.81
C LEU A 86 -19.16 -7.86 -3.62
N SER A 87 -18.07 -7.94 -2.86
CA SER A 87 -17.29 -9.18 -2.72
C SER A 87 -17.95 -10.22 -1.83
N LYS A 88 -18.57 -9.80 -0.71
CA LYS A 88 -19.22 -10.71 0.26
C LYS A 88 -20.50 -10.08 0.86
N PRO A 89 -21.56 -9.89 0.09
CA PRO A 89 -22.76 -9.21 0.57
C PRO A 89 -23.44 -9.92 1.76
N GLY A 90 -23.44 -11.27 1.79
CA GLY A 90 -24.01 -12.05 2.89
C GLY A 90 -23.24 -11.97 4.21
N TYR A 91 -21.93 -11.68 4.14
CA TYR A 91 -21.08 -11.61 5.32
C TYR A 91 -21.39 -10.38 6.18
N TYR A 92 -21.67 -9.24 5.52
CA TYR A 92 -22.03 -8.00 6.23
C TYR A 92 -23.46 -8.04 6.80
N ALA A 93 -24.37 -8.78 6.17
CA ALA A 93 -25.71 -8.99 6.71
C ALA A 93 -25.69 -9.82 8.02
N ALA A 94 -24.70 -10.70 8.18
CA ALA A 94 -24.50 -11.50 9.39
C ALA A 94 -23.67 -10.77 10.47
N ALA A 95 -22.95 -9.73 10.12
CA ALA A 95 -22.06 -8.99 11.01
C ALA A 95 -22.86 -8.06 11.94
N LYS A 96 -23.39 -8.59 13.01
CA LYS A 96 -24.16 -7.85 14.04
C LYS A 96 -23.29 -7.22 15.13
N THR A 97 -21.96 -7.15 14.94
CA THR A 97 -21.02 -6.86 16.03
C THR A 97 -20.33 -5.50 15.90
N PRO A 98 -19.91 -4.89 17.02
CA PRO A 98 -19.09 -3.66 17.04
C PRO A 98 -17.78 -3.78 16.23
N THR A 99 -17.35 -5.01 15.89
CA THR A 99 -16.15 -5.26 15.07
C THR A 99 -16.22 -4.63 13.69
N LEU A 100 -17.41 -4.40 13.11
CA LEU A 100 -17.58 -3.60 11.91
C LEU A 100 -17.01 -2.19 12.04
N LEU A 101 -17.05 -1.59 13.23
CA LEU A 101 -16.45 -0.29 13.48
C LEU A 101 -14.92 -0.34 13.36
N LEU A 102 -14.30 -1.43 13.81
CA LEU A 102 -12.86 -1.65 13.64
C LEU A 102 -12.48 -1.67 12.16
N THR A 103 -13.27 -2.35 11.34
CA THR A 103 -13.07 -2.39 9.88
C THR A 103 -13.23 -1.00 9.23
N VAL A 104 -14.22 -0.23 9.66
CA VAL A 104 -14.41 1.16 9.18
C VAL A 104 -13.24 2.04 9.54
N LEU A 105 -12.69 1.88 10.74
CA LEU A 105 -11.54 2.63 11.21
C LEU A 105 -10.20 2.07 10.68
N GLY A 106 -10.19 0.90 10.03
CA GLY A 106 -8.98 0.22 9.59
C GLY A 106 -8.18 -0.37 10.75
N LEU A 107 -8.83 -0.69 11.86
CA LEU A 107 -8.22 -1.18 13.10
C LEU A 107 -8.44 -2.69 13.32
N ASP A 108 -9.23 -3.34 12.49
CA ASP A 108 -9.55 -4.77 12.58
C ASP A 108 -8.29 -5.65 12.61
N ASN A 109 -7.36 -5.39 11.71
CA ASN A 109 -6.10 -6.13 11.66
C ASN A 109 -5.24 -5.96 12.94
N PHE A 110 -5.20 -4.76 13.51
CA PHE A 110 -4.51 -4.53 14.78
C PHE A 110 -5.20 -5.24 15.94
N ALA A 111 -6.53 -5.25 15.94
CA ALA A 111 -7.32 -5.93 16.96
C ALA A 111 -7.15 -7.47 16.91
N VAL A 112 -7.07 -8.05 15.71
CA VAL A 112 -6.73 -9.47 15.51
C VAL A 112 -5.31 -9.75 16.01
N ALA A 113 -4.36 -8.93 15.62
CA ALA A 113 -2.97 -9.09 16.04
C ALA A 113 -2.76 -8.96 17.55
N ALA A 114 -3.57 -8.09 18.20
CA ALA A 114 -3.59 -7.95 19.65
C ALA A 114 -4.40 -9.06 20.38
N GLY A 115 -5.03 -9.99 19.65
CA GLY A 115 -5.85 -11.03 20.21
C GLY A 115 -7.22 -10.57 20.76
N TRP A 116 -7.64 -9.33 20.43
CA TRP A 116 -8.93 -8.79 20.90
C TRP A 116 -10.13 -9.34 20.14
N VAL A 117 -9.93 -9.74 18.90
CA VAL A 117 -10.92 -10.39 18.04
C VAL A 117 -10.30 -11.61 17.35
N GLY A 118 -11.09 -12.66 17.17
CA GLY A 118 -10.60 -13.92 16.60
C GLY A 118 -10.42 -13.91 15.09
N MET A 119 -11.07 -12.98 14.39
CA MET A 119 -11.03 -12.88 12.94
C MET A 119 -11.33 -11.45 12.52
N ASP A 120 -10.60 -10.95 11.50
CA ASP A 120 -10.93 -9.71 10.83
C ASP A 120 -12.00 -9.95 9.74
N PHE A 121 -12.62 -8.88 9.27
CA PHE A 121 -13.52 -8.92 8.13
C PHE A 121 -12.74 -8.89 6.81
N ALA A 122 -11.60 -9.60 6.79
CA ALA A 122 -10.59 -9.59 5.78
C ALA A 122 -11.12 -10.01 4.41
N CYS A 123 -11.14 -9.08 3.50
CA CYS A 123 -11.39 -9.35 2.10
C CYS A 123 -10.50 -8.52 1.17
N VAL A 124 -9.84 -7.47 1.65
CA VAL A 124 -9.36 -6.40 0.77
C VAL A 124 -8.04 -5.77 1.25
N GLY A 125 -7.10 -6.60 1.72
CA GLY A 125 -5.76 -6.12 2.12
C GLY A 125 -5.77 -5.18 3.34
N GLU A 126 -6.49 -5.57 4.37
CA GLU A 126 -6.86 -4.78 5.54
C GLU A 126 -5.67 -4.22 6.30
N TRP A 127 -4.61 -5.01 6.48
CA TRP A 127 -3.43 -4.54 7.20
C TRP A 127 -2.79 -3.32 6.50
N PHE A 128 -2.71 -3.32 5.17
CA PHE A 128 -2.16 -2.20 4.42
C PHE A 128 -3.10 -0.99 4.49
N LEU A 129 -4.42 -1.21 4.38
CA LEU A 129 -5.41 -0.15 4.51
C LEU A 129 -5.38 0.47 5.90
N GLY A 130 -5.33 -0.35 6.95
CA GLY A 130 -5.19 0.11 8.32
C GLY A 130 -3.92 0.93 8.53
N SER A 131 -2.79 0.43 8.04
CA SER A 131 -1.50 1.13 8.11
C SER A 131 -1.55 2.48 7.39
N ILE A 132 -2.11 2.55 6.18
CA ILE A 132 -2.17 3.82 5.44
C ILE A 132 -3.13 4.84 6.09
N LEU A 133 -4.24 4.38 6.68
CA LEU A 133 -5.15 5.24 7.43
C LEU A 133 -4.45 5.81 8.68
N PHE A 134 -3.71 4.98 9.40
CA PHE A 134 -2.92 5.41 10.55
C PHE A 134 -1.85 6.43 10.15
N LEU A 135 -1.12 6.19 9.07
CA LEU A 135 -0.13 7.14 8.54
C LEU A 135 -0.77 8.46 8.12
N TYR A 136 -1.98 8.42 7.57
CA TYR A 136 -2.72 9.65 7.24
C TYR A 136 -3.18 10.39 8.50
N LEU A 137 -3.51 9.67 9.57
CA LEU A 137 -3.79 10.27 10.86
C LEU A 137 -2.56 11.00 11.42
N LEU A 138 -1.38 10.39 11.30
CA LEU A 138 -0.12 10.97 11.76
C LEU A 138 0.42 12.08 10.85
N PHE A 139 0.02 12.13 9.57
CA PHE A 139 0.61 13.03 8.59
C PHE A 139 0.64 14.51 9.03
N PRO A 140 -0.42 15.13 9.57
CA PRO A 140 -0.36 16.54 9.98
C PRO A 140 0.67 16.78 11.09
N LEU A 141 0.79 15.86 12.04
CA LEU A 141 1.78 15.93 13.12
C LEU A 141 3.19 15.86 12.55
N LEU A 142 3.48 14.84 11.74
CA LEU A 142 4.78 14.65 11.09
C LEU A 142 5.14 15.83 10.18
N ASN A 143 4.17 16.32 9.40
CA ASN A 143 4.39 17.46 8.51
C ASN A 143 4.68 18.76 9.28
N SER A 144 3.99 19.00 10.38
CA SER A 144 4.27 20.13 11.28
C SER A 144 5.65 19.99 11.92
N GLY A 145 6.00 18.81 12.40
CA GLY A 145 7.31 18.52 12.96
C GLY A 145 8.44 18.77 11.97
N LEU A 146 8.33 18.22 10.74
CA LEU A 146 9.31 18.40 9.66
C LEU A 146 9.45 19.86 9.20
N ARG A 147 8.47 20.71 9.44
CA ARG A 147 8.57 22.15 9.16
C ARG A 147 9.29 22.90 10.26
N ARG A 148 9.07 22.52 11.53
CA ARG A 148 9.67 23.18 12.70
C ARG A 148 11.13 22.75 12.87
N SER A 149 11.36 21.46 12.95
CA SER A 149 12.67 20.86 13.12
C SER A 149 12.72 19.46 12.52
N PRO A 150 13.26 19.29 11.31
CA PRO A 150 13.42 17.98 10.70
C PRO A 150 14.22 17.01 11.59
N VAL A 151 15.31 17.50 12.20
CA VAL A 151 16.17 16.67 13.05
C VAL A 151 15.42 16.15 14.27
N CYS A 152 14.73 17.01 15.02
CA CYS A 152 13.96 16.57 16.17
C CYS A 152 12.83 15.59 15.80
N THR A 153 12.20 15.81 14.64
CA THR A 153 11.14 14.91 14.14
C THR A 153 11.70 13.52 13.83
N TRP A 154 12.86 13.44 13.19
CA TRP A 154 13.52 12.16 12.91
C TRP A 154 14.00 11.48 14.18
N VAL A 155 14.63 12.21 15.10
CA VAL A 155 15.08 11.66 16.38
C VAL A 155 13.89 11.11 17.16
N ALA A 156 12.79 11.86 17.28
CA ALA A 156 11.58 11.39 17.95
C ALA A 156 10.96 10.17 17.26
N ALA A 157 10.86 10.18 15.93
CA ALA A 157 10.32 9.04 15.17
C ALA A 157 11.18 7.79 15.34
N LEU A 158 12.50 7.92 15.26
CA LEU A 158 13.43 6.79 15.48
C LEU A 158 13.36 6.29 16.93
N ALA A 159 13.36 7.20 17.90
CA ALA A 159 13.33 6.85 19.34
C ALA A 159 12.04 6.12 19.74
N VAL A 160 10.93 6.34 19.02
CA VAL A 160 9.66 5.64 19.28
C VAL A 160 9.52 4.41 18.40
N CYS A 161 9.66 4.58 17.08
CA CYS A 161 9.30 3.51 16.13
C CYS A 161 10.29 2.36 16.15
N LEU A 162 11.58 2.61 16.31
CA LEU A 162 12.58 1.54 16.27
C LEU A 162 12.50 0.60 17.49
N PRO A 163 12.42 1.10 18.74
CA PRO A 163 12.20 0.23 19.90
C PRO A 163 10.88 -0.54 19.83
N VAL A 164 9.78 0.10 19.41
CA VAL A 164 8.47 -0.57 19.25
C VAL A 164 8.58 -1.71 18.24
N HIS A 165 9.26 -1.48 17.13
CA HIS A 165 9.49 -2.50 16.12
C HIS A 165 10.37 -3.65 16.64
N LEU A 166 11.51 -3.33 17.26
CA LEU A 166 12.46 -4.34 17.77
C LEU A 166 11.90 -5.15 18.94
N ALA A 167 11.01 -4.56 19.74
CA ALA A 167 10.30 -5.26 20.80
C ALA A 167 9.16 -6.18 20.27
N GLY A 168 8.84 -6.11 18.98
CA GLY A 168 7.76 -6.88 18.39
C GLY A 168 6.35 -6.47 18.84
N TRP A 169 6.21 -5.25 19.36
CA TRP A 169 4.94 -4.76 19.87
C TRP A 169 3.97 -4.35 18.76
N ASP A 170 4.48 -4.06 17.57
CA ASP A 170 3.67 -3.75 16.40
C ASP A 170 3.42 -5.02 15.57
N ALA A 171 2.45 -5.79 15.95
CA ALA A 171 2.16 -7.09 15.34
C ALA A 171 1.97 -7.05 13.80
N GLN A 172 1.71 -5.88 13.21
CA GLN A 172 1.64 -5.68 11.75
C GLN A 172 2.48 -4.48 11.27
N LEU A 173 3.49 -4.10 12.06
CA LEU A 173 4.65 -3.35 11.58
C LEU A 173 4.40 -1.93 11.10
N VAL A 174 3.47 -1.23 11.73
CA VAL A 174 3.22 0.17 11.41
C VAL A 174 4.42 1.05 11.77
N ALA A 175 5.18 0.69 12.82
CA ALA A 175 6.30 1.49 13.30
C ALA A 175 7.38 1.72 12.25
N ILE A 176 7.80 0.67 11.54
CA ILE A 176 8.80 0.82 10.46
C ILE A 176 8.23 1.62 9.28
N HIS A 177 6.94 1.47 8.99
CA HIS A 177 6.27 2.18 7.91
C HIS A 177 6.10 3.69 8.20
N VAL A 178 6.08 4.09 9.47
CA VAL A 178 6.17 5.52 9.84
C VAL A 178 7.49 6.12 9.37
N LEU A 179 8.61 5.41 9.55
CA LEU A 179 9.92 5.87 9.10
C LEU A 179 10.01 5.94 7.56
N GLU A 180 9.48 4.96 6.86
CA GLU A 180 9.39 4.94 5.39
C GLU A 180 8.55 6.10 4.85
N PHE A 181 7.40 6.32 5.45
CA PHE A 181 6.51 7.41 5.10
C PHE A 181 7.13 8.78 5.38
N LEU A 182 7.79 8.93 6.53
CA LEU A 182 8.52 10.14 6.92
C LEU A 182 9.68 10.43 5.95
N PHE A 183 10.43 9.39 5.53
CA PHE A 183 11.45 9.52 4.50
C PHE A 183 10.85 10.06 3.20
N GLY A 184 9.74 9.50 2.73
CA GLY A 184 9.03 10.01 1.56
C GLY A 184 8.64 11.49 1.68
N MET A 185 8.12 11.90 2.84
CA MET A 185 7.75 13.30 3.11
C MET A 185 8.96 14.24 3.05
N GLN A 186 10.11 13.80 3.54
CA GLN A 186 11.33 14.61 3.60
C GLN A 186 12.08 14.64 2.27
N PHE A 187 12.02 13.56 1.49
CA PHE A 187 12.88 13.31 0.33
C PHE A 187 12.93 14.49 -0.66
N LEU A 188 11.80 15.10 -0.94
CA LEU A 188 11.72 16.17 -1.94
C LEU A 188 12.36 17.49 -1.48
N LYS A 189 12.49 17.66 -0.15
CA LYS A 189 13.16 18.82 0.46
C LYS A 189 14.67 18.63 0.53
N LEU A 190 15.17 17.42 0.33
CA LEU A 190 16.60 17.12 0.35
C LEU A 190 17.25 17.56 -0.96
N GLY A 191 18.43 18.17 -0.86
CA GLY A 191 19.29 18.43 -2.01
C GLY A 191 19.87 17.15 -2.61
N GLY A 192 20.33 17.21 -3.86
CA GLY A 192 20.85 16.04 -4.58
C GLY A 192 21.95 15.30 -3.82
N LYS A 193 22.93 16.02 -3.27
CA LYS A 193 24.00 15.43 -2.45
C LYS A 193 23.46 14.64 -1.25
N ALA A 194 22.51 15.21 -0.51
CA ALA A 194 21.89 14.53 0.65
C ALA A 194 21.14 13.26 0.25
N ARG A 195 20.40 13.30 -0.87
CA ARG A 195 19.71 12.10 -1.41
C ARG A 195 20.71 11.01 -1.76
N THR A 196 21.81 11.35 -2.42
CA THR A 196 22.87 10.39 -2.78
C THR A 196 23.52 9.79 -1.54
N VAL A 197 23.90 10.62 -0.55
CA VAL A 197 24.50 10.15 0.71
C VAL A 197 23.55 9.19 1.44
N LEU A 198 22.28 9.55 1.58
CA LEU A 198 21.29 8.67 2.23
C LEU A 198 21.10 7.36 1.47
N ALA A 199 21.08 7.39 0.14
CA ALA A 199 20.99 6.17 -0.66
C ALA A 199 22.24 5.29 -0.50
N LEU A 200 23.43 5.86 -0.44
CA LEU A 200 24.66 5.11 -0.20
C LEU A 200 24.69 4.51 1.21
N LEU A 201 24.32 5.27 2.23
CA LEU A 201 24.19 4.74 3.60
C LEU A 201 23.17 3.61 3.68
N ALA A 202 22.02 3.76 3.03
CA ALA A 202 21.02 2.70 2.96
C ALA A 202 21.54 1.47 2.18
N ALA A 203 22.28 1.68 1.09
CA ALA A 203 22.87 0.59 0.31
C ALA A 203 23.90 -0.21 1.10
N VAL A 204 24.72 0.45 1.92
CA VAL A 204 25.64 -0.20 2.85
C VAL A 204 24.89 -0.87 4.01
N GLY A 205 23.88 -0.19 4.56
CA GLY A 205 23.10 -0.74 5.68
C GLY A 205 22.26 -1.96 5.30
N THR A 206 21.80 -2.07 4.05
CA THR A 206 20.99 -3.19 3.58
C THR A 206 21.66 -4.55 3.83
N PRO A 207 22.86 -4.85 3.34
CA PRO A 207 23.52 -6.13 3.60
C PRO A 207 23.90 -6.31 5.07
N LEU A 208 24.22 -5.25 5.80
CA LEU A 208 24.56 -5.32 7.22
C LEU A 208 23.36 -5.74 8.08
N CYS A 209 22.15 -5.37 7.68
CA CYS A 209 20.92 -5.74 8.38
C CYS A 209 20.29 -7.05 7.90
N ALA A 210 20.75 -7.62 6.79
CA ALA A 210 20.10 -8.74 6.12
C ALA A 210 19.96 -10.01 6.99
N GLY A 211 20.88 -10.27 7.88
CA GLY A 211 20.82 -11.40 8.82
C GLY A 211 20.18 -11.05 10.18
N TRP A 212 19.89 -9.76 10.41
CA TRP A 212 19.41 -9.29 11.70
C TRP A 212 17.91 -9.01 11.72
N ASN A 213 17.41 -8.20 10.77
CA ASN A 213 16.01 -7.82 10.72
C ASN A 213 15.53 -7.60 9.29
N SER A 214 14.66 -8.48 8.81
CA SER A 214 14.16 -8.47 7.43
C SER A 214 13.39 -7.18 7.07
N LYS A 215 12.67 -6.58 8.01
CA LYS A 215 11.87 -5.38 7.75
C LYS A 215 12.74 -4.12 7.67
N VAL A 216 13.75 -4.02 8.55
CA VAL A 216 14.74 -2.93 8.45
C VAL A 216 15.53 -3.06 7.16
N THR A 217 15.94 -4.27 6.79
CA THR A 217 16.62 -4.55 5.52
C THR A 217 15.76 -4.11 4.33
N CYS A 218 14.47 -4.46 4.34
CA CYS A 218 13.52 -4.09 3.30
C CYS A 218 13.33 -2.57 3.22
N ALA A 219 13.20 -1.88 4.36
CA ALA A 219 13.08 -0.43 4.40
C ALA A 219 14.30 0.27 3.80
N LEU A 220 15.51 -0.14 4.17
CA LEU A 220 16.76 0.40 3.62
C LEU A 220 16.86 0.15 2.11
N PHE A 221 16.60 -1.07 1.66
CA PHE A 221 16.58 -1.42 0.24
C PHE A 221 15.56 -0.58 -0.53
N SER A 222 14.38 -0.37 0.03
CA SER A 222 13.32 0.44 -0.58
C SER A 222 13.71 1.92 -0.70
N VAL A 223 14.47 2.46 0.26
CA VAL A 223 15.07 3.79 0.18
C VAL A 223 16.03 3.89 -1.01
N VAL A 224 16.89 2.89 -1.21
CA VAL A 224 17.82 2.83 -2.35
C VAL A 224 17.03 2.82 -3.66
N VAL A 225 16.10 1.87 -3.81
CA VAL A 225 15.32 1.73 -5.04
C VAL A 225 14.49 2.98 -5.32
N PHE A 226 13.84 3.55 -4.29
CA PHE A 226 13.08 4.79 -4.45
C PHE A 226 13.96 5.94 -4.95
N THR A 227 15.16 6.09 -4.37
CA THR A 227 16.11 7.15 -4.78
C THR A 227 16.58 6.95 -6.21
N LEU A 228 16.92 5.71 -6.61
CA LEU A 228 17.29 5.38 -7.99
C LEU A 228 16.13 5.67 -8.96
N LEU A 229 14.91 5.25 -8.64
CA LEU A 229 13.74 5.55 -9.45
C LEU A 229 13.47 7.05 -9.55
N ALA A 230 13.78 7.81 -8.49
CA ALA A 230 13.67 9.26 -8.52
C ALA A 230 14.76 9.88 -9.43
N ALA A 231 15.98 9.39 -9.38
CA ALA A 231 17.08 9.85 -10.23
C ALA A 231 16.80 9.64 -11.72
N VAL A 232 16.26 8.45 -12.07
CA VAL A 232 15.91 8.13 -13.47
C VAL A 232 14.54 8.65 -13.90
N SER A 233 13.80 9.33 -13.02
CA SER A 233 12.44 9.79 -13.32
C SER A 233 12.34 10.70 -14.54
N ARG A 234 13.40 11.46 -14.83
CA ARG A 234 13.48 12.31 -16.03
C ARG A 234 13.37 11.53 -17.34
N LEU A 235 13.75 10.25 -17.37
CA LEU A 235 13.59 9.39 -18.54
C LEU A 235 12.10 9.14 -18.88
N PHE A 236 11.23 9.29 -17.88
CA PHE A 236 9.79 9.12 -18.01
C PHE A 236 9.03 10.44 -18.24
N ASP A 237 9.73 11.56 -18.39
CA ASP A 237 9.12 12.87 -18.69
C ASP A 237 8.70 13.05 -20.15
N ARG A 238 8.83 12.02 -20.96
CA ARG A 238 8.31 11.99 -22.33
C ARG A 238 6.78 11.76 -22.31
N PRO A 239 6.04 12.26 -23.33
CA PRO A 239 4.57 12.21 -23.33
C PRO A 239 3.98 10.82 -23.10
N TRP A 240 4.48 9.81 -23.81
CA TRP A 240 3.97 8.44 -23.71
C TRP A 240 4.27 7.77 -22.33
N PRO A 241 5.52 7.71 -21.83
CA PRO A 241 5.77 7.14 -20.50
C PRO A 241 5.04 7.90 -19.38
N ARG A 242 4.93 9.22 -19.49
CA ARG A 242 4.19 10.06 -18.53
C ARG A 242 2.71 9.70 -18.51
N ALA A 243 2.07 9.51 -19.68
CA ALA A 243 0.67 9.10 -19.79
C ALA A 243 0.44 7.73 -19.16
N VAL A 244 1.27 6.74 -19.48
CA VAL A 244 1.20 5.38 -18.92
C VAL A 244 1.38 5.40 -17.40
N CYS A 245 2.44 6.05 -16.90
CA CYS A 245 2.68 6.14 -15.46
C CYS A 245 1.56 6.89 -14.73
N GLY A 246 1.02 7.94 -15.33
CA GLY A 246 -0.12 8.70 -14.80
C GLY A 246 -1.39 7.86 -14.72
N TYR A 247 -1.67 7.09 -15.75
CA TYR A 247 -2.79 6.17 -15.79
C TYR A 247 -2.65 5.07 -14.72
N LEU A 248 -1.50 4.39 -14.67
CA LEU A 248 -1.24 3.37 -13.66
C LEU A 248 -1.33 3.92 -12.23
N ALA A 249 -0.84 5.13 -11.99
CA ALA A 249 -0.97 5.77 -10.69
C ALA A 249 -2.43 6.06 -10.33
N LYS A 250 -3.26 6.42 -11.32
CA LYS A 250 -4.69 6.69 -11.12
C LYS A 250 -5.50 5.46 -10.77
N ILE A 251 -5.23 4.32 -11.43
CA ILE A 251 -5.98 3.08 -11.20
C ILE A 251 -5.40 2.25 -10.06
N SER A 252 -4.18 2.55 -9.58
CA SER A 252 -3.42 1.69 -8.65
C SER A 252 -4.19 1.33 -7.39
N TYR A 253 -4.99 2.26 -6.84
CA TYR A 253 -5.80 1.97 -5.66
C TYR A 253 -6.96 1.01 -5.96
N ALA A 254 -7.66 1.18 -7.07
CA ALA A 254 -8.71 0.25 -7.47
C ALA A 254 -8.16 -1.15 -7.77
N VAL A 255 -7.02 -1.23 -8.48
CA VAL A 255 -6.31 -2.49 -8.71
C VAL A 255 -5.89 -3.13 -7.38
N PHE A 256 -5.32 -2.36 -6.46
CA PHE A 256 -4.97 -2.84 -5.13
C PHE A 256 -6.20 -3.42 -4.39
N LEU A 257 -7.36 -2.80 -4.49
CA LEU A 257 -8.57 -3.30 -3.86
C LEU A 257 -9.06 -4.62 -4.46
N VAL A 258 -9.11 -4.73 -5.80
CA VAL A 258 -9.78 -5.86 -6.48
C VAL A 258 -8.92 -7.11 -6.62
N HIS A 259 -7.58 -6.98 -6.62
CA HIS A 259 -6.69 -8.09 -6.95
C HIS A 259 -6.84 -9.30 -6.00
N HIS A 260 -7.01 -9.04 -4.71
CA HIS A 260 -7.20 -10.09 -3.70
C HIS A 260 -8.50 -10.87 -3.92
N VAL A 261 -9.60 -10.15 -4.16
CA VAL A 261 -10.91 -10.77 -4.40
C VAL A 261 -10.85 -11.65 -5.65
N LEU A 262 -10.23 -11.13 -6.72
CA LEU A 262 -10.15 -11.88 -7.96
C LEU A 262 -9.29 -13.14 -7.84
N ILE A 263 -8.09 -13.03 -7.25
CA ILE A 263 -7.20 -14.20 -7.14
C ILE A 263 -7.79 -15.27 -6.20
N GLN A 264 -8.50 -14.88 -5.15
CA GLN A 264 -9.23 -15.84 -4.30
C GLN A 264 -10.30 -16.58 -5.09
N ARG A 265 -11.10 -15.88 -5.91
CA ARG A 265 -12.12 -16.50 -6.76
C ARG A 265 -11.51 -17.45 -7.79
N MET A 266 -10.35 -17.08 -8.35
CA MET A 266 -9.62 -17.96 -9.25
C MET A 266 -9.11 -19.21 -8.52
N ALA A 267 -8.60 -19.07 -7.31
CA ALA A 267 -8.14 -20.19 -6.48
C ALA A 267 -9.28 -21.14 -6.09
N GLU A 268 -10.50 -20.63 -5.91
CA GLU A 268 -11.69 -21.44 -5.66
C GLU A 268 -12.20 -22.18 -6.93
N SER A 269 -11.86 -21.69 -8.13
CA SER A 269 -12.40 -22.17 -9.40
C SER A 269 -11.49 -23.14 -10.14
N PHE A 270 -10.21 -23.19 -9.81
CA PHE A 270 -9.21 -23.99 -10.52
C PHE A 270 -8.40 -24.85 -9.56
N ASP A 271 -8.10 -26.09 -9.97
CA ASP A 271 -7.12 -26.92 -9.28
C ASP A 271 -5.70 -26.43 -9.61
N LEU A 272 -5.20 -25.54 -8.74
CA LEU A 272 -3.93 -24.88 -8.96
C LEU A 272 -2.72 -25.80 -8.79
N ALA A 273 -2.88 -26.91 -8.07
CA ALA A 273 -1.81 -27.89 -7.87
C ALA A 273 -1.54 -28.72 -9.14
N ALA A 274 -2.55 -28.86 -10.00
CA ALA A 274 -2.45 -29.60 -11.24
C ALA A 274 -1.89 -28.77 -12.42
N LEU A 275 -1.70 -27.44 -12.24
CA LEU A 275 -1.30 -26.55 -13.33
C LEU A 275 0.18 -26.73 -13.72
N GLY A 276 0.43 -26.87 -15.02
CA GLY A 276 1.76 -26.77 -15.59
C GLY A 276 2.25 -25.32 -15.71
N ARG A 277 3.52 -25.12 -16.05
CA ARG A 277 4.11 -23.79 -16.19
C ARG A 277 3.41 -22.89 -17.22
N ARG A 278 2.95 -23.47 -18.34
CA ARG A 278 2.22 -22.73 -19.39
C ARG A 278 0.86 -22.27 -18.89
N ASP A 279 0.14 -23.14 -18.19
CA ASP A 279 -1.19 -22.86 -17.66
C ASP A 279 -1.09 -21.82 -16.53
N THR A 280 -0.05 -21.90 -15.70
CA THR A 280 0.22 -20.89 -14.68
C THR A 280 0.50 -19.51 -15.30
N LEU A 281 1.24 -19.44 -16.40
CA LEU A 281 1.47 -18.19 -17.12
C LEU A 281 0.16 -17.65 -17.72
N PHE A 282 -0.64 -18.51 -18.34
CA PHE A 282 -1.94 -18.13 -18.88
C PHE A 282 -2.85 -17.59 -17.77
N LEU A 283 -2.93 -18.29 -16.63
CA LEU A 283 -3.71 -17.88 -15.48
C LEU A 283 -3.23 -16.53 -14.92
N PHE A 284 -1.92 -16.28 -14.89
CA PHE A 284 -1.37 -14.98 -14.50
C PHE A 284 -1.80 -13.85 -15.43
N LEU A 285 -1.81 -14.09 -16.74
CA LEU A 285 -2.29 -13.12 -17.72
C LEU A 285 -3.79 -12.84 -17.55
N VAL A 286 -4.59 -13.89 -17.32
CA VAL A 286 -6.03 -13.76 -17.01
C VAL A 286 -6.24 -12.98 -15.72
N TYR A 287 -5.43 -13.28 -14.69
CA TYR A 287 -5.45 -12.52 -13.43
C TYR A 287 -5.15 -11.03 -13.63
N LEU A 288 -4.11 -10.69 -14.39
CA LEU A 288 -3.76 -9.30 -14.68
C LEU A 288 -4.89 -8.60 -15.46
N GLY A 289 -5.38 -9.22 -16.54
CA GLY A 289 -6.45 -8.67 -17.37
C GLY A 289 -7.76 -8.52 -16.60
N GLY A 290 -8.15 -9.53 -15.82
CA GLY A 290 -9.32 -9.51 -14.97
C GLY A 290 -9.24 -8.46 -13.85
N THR A 291 -8.09 -8.36 -13.20
CA THR A 291 -7.83 -7.32 -12.18
C THR A 291 -7.96 -5.91 -12.78
N TRP A 292 -7.41 -5.72 -13.97
CA TRP A 292 -7.52 -4.46 -14.70
C TRP A 292 -8.97 -4.13 -15.04
N ALA A 293 -9.70 -5.05 -15.64
CA ALA A 293 -11.10 -4.87 -16.01
C ALA A 293 -11.99 -4.60 -14.78
N ALA A 294 -11.78 -5.35 -13.69
CA ALA A 294 -12.51 -5.15 -12.45
C ALA A 294 -12.21 -3.78 -11.81
N ALA A 295 -10.95 -3.33 -11.85
CA ALA A 295 -10.56 -2.02 -11.35
C ALA A 295 -11.22 -0.87 -12.15
N GLU A 296 -11.25 -0.95 -13.47
CA GLU A 296 -11.96 0.02 -14.31
C GLU A 296 -13.48 0.00 -14.09
N GLY A 297 -14.06 -1.20 -13.95
CA GLY A 297 -15.47 -1.38 -13.59
C GLY A 297 -15.81 -0.72 -12.26
N LEU A 298 -14.98 -0.92 -11.23
CA LEU A 298 -15.14 -0.31 -9.92
C LEU A 298 -15.05 1.22 -9.98
N LEU A 299 -14.08 1.76 -10.75
CA LEU A 299 -13.94 3.20 -10.96
C LEU A 299 -15.11 3.79 -11.75
N TRP A 300 -15.60 3.06 -12.75
CA TRP A 300 -16.80 3.47 -13.51
C TRP A 300 -18.02 3.54 -12.60
N LEU A 301 -18.28 2.50 -11.80
CA LEU A 301 -19.36 2.47 -10.84
C LEU A 301 -19.28 3.64 -9.85
N HIS A 302 -18.09 3.85 -9.30
CA HIS A 302 -17.84 4.97 -8.37
C HIS A 302 -18.19 6.33 -9.00
N ARG A 303 -17.74 6.57 -10.24
CA ARG A 303 -18.07 7.81 -10.98
C ARG A 303 -19.57 7.97 -11.23
N ARG A 304 -20.28 6.87 -11.52
CA ARG A 304 -21.73 6.89 -11.70
C ARG A 304 -22.47 7.22 -10.41
N LEU A 305 -22.07 6.60 -9.30
CA LEU A 305 -22.65 6.89 -7.98
C LEU A 305 -22.41 8.35 -7.55
N GLN A 306 -21.23 8.88 -7.79
CA GLN A 306 -20.93 10.29 -7.49
C GLN A 306 -21.80 11.26 -8.31
N LYS A 307 -22.00 10.99 -9.60
CA LYS A 307 -22.87 11.81 -10.47
C LYS A 307 -24.32 11.74 -10.02
N GLY A 308 -24.83 10.54 -9.70
CA GLY A 308 -26.19 10.38 -9.18
C GLY A 308 -26.41 11.14 -7.88
N TYR A 309 -25.46 11.04 -6.94
CA TYR A 309 -25.52 11.77 -5.68
C TYR A 309 -25.45 13.29 -5.85
N ALA A 310 -24.65 13.77 -6.79
CA ALA A 310 -24.58 15.21 -7.10
C ALA A 310 -25.88 15.75 -7.71
N ALA A 311 -26.57 14.95 -8.52
CA ALA A 311 -27.86 15.30 -9.12
C ALA A 311 -29.01 15.38 -8.09
N LEU A 312 -28.89 14.63 -6.99
CA LEU A 312 -29.89 14.61 -5.90
C LEU A 312 -29.70 15.74 -4.86
N ARG A 313 -28.59 16.49 -4.93
CA ARG A 313 -28.41 17.65 -4.04
C ARG A 313 -29.27 18.82 -4.52
N PRO A 314 -30.16 19.37 -3.67
CA PRO A 314 -30.83 20.62 -4.00
C PRO A 314 -29.77 21.68 -4.29
N GLN A 315 -29.95 22.42 -5.38
CA GLN A 315 -29.19 23.64 -5.62
C GLN A 315 -29.50 24.58 -4.44
N GLN A 316 -28.53 24.71 -3.54
CA GLN A 316 -28.58 25.77 -2.55
C GLN A 316 -28.30 27.08 -3.30
N ASN A 317 -29.37 27.78 -3.64
CA ASN A 317 -29.33 29.17 -4.05
C ASN A 317 -28.92 30.06 -2.89
#